data_ee4f8123fe693dca04857c70f9902170
#
_entry.id   ee4f8123fe693dca04857c70f9902170
#
_cell.length_a   1.000
_cell.length_b   1.000
_cell.length_c   1.000
_cell.angle_alpha   90.00
_cell.angle_beta   90.00
_cell.angle_gamma   90.00
#
_symmetry.space_group_name_H-M   'P 1'
#
loop_
_entity.id
_entity.type
_entity.pdbx_description
1 polymer ?
#
loop_
_entity_poly.entity_id
_entity_poly.type
_entity_poly.pdbx_seq_one_letter_code
_entity_poly.pdbx_strand_id
1 'polypeptide(L)'
;IFWAEGFHYRYYQDSANITFLPEYIFEKGKIKEHQKALKARVEKLARPAMKLSEWEKEKYVHDFICENIHYDKLKKAYSHEIIGPLGQGVGVCEGIAKSVKVLCDALGIWCMIAICGNNPEKGIKYRHTWNIVKINGKYYHLDATFDNTLGKEETFGSEIRYDYFNISDKQIFRDHEPVLVSVPKCEDGDHFYYKEKKLSFTKPEEVYKRALQMAKKGRILTFHWRGGYLTKTVLEELLDLIEKAGAEK
;
A
#
# COMPACT_ATOMS: atom_id res chain seq x y z
N ILE A 1 -18.63 -4.96 -1.97
CA ILE A 1 -19.26 -5.13 -3.29
C ILE A 1 -18.61 -4.13 -4.21
N PHE A 2 -17.90 -4.61 -5.23
CA PHE A 2 -17.34 -3.75 -6.26
C PHE A 2 -18.44 -3.24 -7.19
N TRP A 3 -18.28 -2.07 -7.75
CA TRP A 3 -19.25 -1.40 -8.64
C TRP A 3 -20.48 -0.81 -7.95
N ALA A 4 -20.57 -0.82 -6.63
CA ALA A 4 -21.66 -0.21 -5.90
C ALA A 4 -21.34 1.27 -5.63
N GLU A 5 -22.23 2.17 -6.03
CA GLU A 5 -22.18 3.60 -5.76
C GLU A 5 -22.83 3.94 -4.41
N GLY A 6 -23.87 3.18 -4.07
CA GLY A 6 -24.63 3.34 -2.84
C GLY A 6 -25.44 2.12 -2.49
N PHE A 7 -26.26 2.25 -1.50
CA PHE A 7 -27.24 1.21 -1.15
C PHE A 7 -28.43 1.82 -0.44
N HIS A 8 -29.59 1.13 -0.56
CA HIS A 8 -30.75 1.31 0.27
C HIS A 8 -31.03 0.04 1.05
N TYR A 9 -31.76 0.16 2.13
CA TYR A 9 -32.33 -0.99 2.81
C TYR A 9 -33.83 -0.78 3.03
N ARG A 10 -34.57 -1.87 3.00
CA ARG A 10 -36.02 -1.90 3.26
C ARG A 10 -36.27 -2.83 4.41
N TYR A 11 -37.00 -2.37 5.38
CA TYR A 11 -37.49 -3.18 6.47
C TYR A 11 -38.99 -2.87 6.71
N TYR A 12 -39.68 -3.82 7.27
CA TYR A 12 -41.08 -3.67 7.73
C TYR A 12 -41.10 -3.90 9.24
N GLN A 13 -41.94 -3.13 9.95
CA GLN A 13 -41.94 -3.08 11.41
C GLN A 13 -42.20 -4.46 12.08
N ASP A 14 -42.96 -5.32 11.39
CA ASP A 14 -43.34 -6.66 11.88
C ASP A 14 -42.53 -7.80 11.23
N SER A 15 -41.44 -7.48 10.57
CA SER A 15 -40.60 -8.44 9.88
C SER A 15 -39.18 -8.49 10.46
N ALA A 16 -38.69 -9.71 10.73
CA ALA A 16 -37.30 -9.95 11.09
C ALA A 16 -36.31 -9.81 9.90
N ASN A 17 -36.82 -9.56 8.68
CA ASN A 17 -36.01 -9.51 7.47
C ASN A 17 -35.73 -8.08 7.07
N ILE A 18 -34.46 -7.83 6.73
CA ILE A 18 -33.99 -6.58 6.09
C ILE A 18 -33.56 -6.91 4.67
N THR A 19 -34.12 -6.20 3.69
CA THR A 19 -33.71 -6.34 2.30
C THR A 19 -32.66 -5.28 1.98
N PHE A 20 -31.46 -5.71 1.62
CA PHE A 20 -30.38 -4.84 1.18
C PHE A 20 -30.44 -4.66 -0.34
N LEU A 21 -30.45 -3.41 -0.80
CA LEU A 21 -30.60 -3.02 -2.21
C LEU A 21 -29.39 -2.20 -2.63
N PRO A 22 -28.34 -2.81 -3.20
CA PRO A 22 -27.20 -2.07 -3.70
C PRO A 22 -27.56 -1.31 -4.99
N GLU A 23 -27.04 -0.10 -5.10
CA GLU A 23 -27.07 0.70 -6.32
C GLU A 23 -25.74 0.56 -7.04
N TYR A 24 -25.78 0.29 -8.33
CA TYR A 24 -24.59 0.04 -9.13
C TYR A 24 -24.33 1.18 -10.12
N ILE A 25 -23.05 1.54 -10.28
CA ILE A 25 -22.60 2.57 -11.24
C ILE A 25 -22.80 2.21 -12.72
N PHE A 26 -23.04 0.93 -13.00
CA PHE A 26 -23.29 0.42 -14.35
C PHE A 26 -24.46 -0.56 -14.37
N GLU A 27 -25.07 -0.71 -15.53
CA GLU A 27 -26.06 -1.75 -15.77
C GLU A 27 -25.45 -3.16 -15.65
N LYS A 28 -26.29 -4.13 -15.26
CA LYS A 28 -25.90 -5.52 -15.01
C LYS A 28 -25.11 -6.17 -16.14
N GLY A 29 -25.47 -5.89 -17.40
CA GLY A 29 -24.76 -6.40 -18.58
C GLY A 29 -23.32 -5.90 -18.63
N LYS A 30 -23.14 -4.59 -18.50
CA LYS A 30 -21.84 -3.93 -18.50
C LYS A 30 -20.96 -4.34 -17.32
N ILE A 31 -21.56 -4.53 -16.13
CA ILE A 31 -20.83 -5.07 -14.97
C ILE A 31 -20.27 -6.46 -15.27
N LYS A 32 -21.05 -7.36 -15.89
CA LYS A 32 -20.59 -8.69 -16.26
C LYS A 32 -19.43 -8.66 -17.26
N GLU A 33 -19.48 -7.78 -18.25
CA GLU A 33 -18.39 -7.59 -19.22
C GLU A 33 -17.12 -7.11 -18.53
N HIS A 34 -17.22 -6.08 -17.69
CA HIS A 34 -16.08 -5.58 -16.91
C HIS A 34 -15.51 -6.64 -15.97
N GLN A 35 -16.36 -7.39 -15.28
CA GLN A 35 -15.92 -8.49 -14.42
C GLN A 35 -15.15 -9.56 -15.19
N LYS A 36 -15.62 -9.94 -16.39
CA LYS A 36 -14.94 -10.93 -17.23
C LYS A 36 -13.57 -10.42 -17.69
N ALA A 37 -13.51 -9.18 -18.18
CA ALA A 37 -12.26 -8.56 -18.62
C ALA A 37 -11.26 -8.40 -17.46
N LEU A 38 -11.71 -7.93 -16.31
CA LEU A 38 -10.87 -7.76 -15.11
C LEU A 38 -10.41 -9.10 -14.55
N LYS A 39 -11.26 -10.12 -14.54
CA LYS A 39 -10.86 -11.47 -14.13
C LYS A 39 -9.69 -11.97 -14.98
N ALA A 40 -9.79 -11.89 -16.30
CA ALA A 40 -8.72 -12.30 -17.21
C ALA A 40 -7.43 -11.47 -16.99
N ARG A 41 -7.57 -10.16 -16.73
CA ARG A 41 -6.45 -9.27 -16.41
C ARG A 41 -5.77 -9.66 -15.10
N VAL A 42 -6.54 -9.89 -14.04
CA VAL A 42 -6.05 -10.30 -12.72
C VAL A 42 -5.33 -11.64 -12.81
N GLU A 43 -5.91 -12.64 -13.48
CA GLU A 43 -5.28 -13.95 -13.70
C GLU A 43 -3.95 -13.83 -14.45
N LYS A 44 -3.90 -12.99 -15.48
CA LYS A 44 -2.67 -12.71 -16.24
C LYS A 44 -1.59 -12.09 -15.35
N LEU A 45 -1.96 -11.11 -14.52
CA LEU A 45 -1.05 -10.42 -13.59
C LEU A 45 -0.58 -11.33 -12.46
N ALA A 46 -1.45 -12.16 -11.90
CA ALA A 46 -1.11 -13.06 -10.80
C ALA A 46 -0.20 -14.24 -11.22
N ARG A 47 -0.31 -14.69 -12.47
CA ARG A 47 0.38 -15.90 -12.98
C ARG A 47 1.88 -15.95 -12.68
N PRO A 48 2.70 -14.89 -12.88
CA PRO A 48 4.13 -14.93 -12.60
C PRO A 48 4.47 -15.17 -11.12
N ALA A 49 3.59 -14.73 -10.22
CA ALA A 49 3.82 -14.78 -8.78
C ALA A 49 3.24 -16.01 -8.07
N MET A 50 2.50 -16.88 -8.77
CA MET A 50 1.78 -18.02 -8.17
C MET A 50 2.64 -18.95 -7.31
N LYS A 51 3.92 -19.12 -7.65
CA LYS A 51 4.84 -20.03 -6.97
C LYS A 51 5.76 -19.37 -5.94
N LEU A 52 5.63 -18.07 -5.75
CA LEU A 52 6.40 -17.30 -4.78
C LEU A 52 5.90 -17.56 -3.34
N SER A 53 6.72 -17.22 -2.35
CA SER A 53 6.30 -17.18 -0.93
C SER A 53 5.24 -16.10 -0.70
N GLU A 54 4.50 -16.15 0.42
CA GLU A 54 3.46 -15.15 0.73
C GLU A 54 4.01 -13.71 0.70
N TRP A 55 5.18 -13.49 1.34
CA TRP A 55 5.83 -12.19 1.36
C TRP A 55 6.26 -11.71 -0.05
N GLU A 56 6.80 -12.61 -0.87
CA GLU A 56 7.21 -12.27 -2.25
C GLU A 56 6.01 -12.01 -3.15
N LYS A 57 4.89 -12.73 -2.97
CA LYS A 57 3.63 -12.47 -3.67
C LYS A 57 3.08 -11.09 -3.33
N GLU A 58 3.06 -10.76 -2.05
CA GLU A 58 2.63 -9.44 -1.58
C GLU A 58 3.52 -8.34 -2.16
N LYS A 59 4.84 -8.51 -2.08
CA LYS A 59 5.79 -7.58 -2.68
C LYS A 59 5.56 -7.40 -4.18
N TYR A 60 5.30 -8.48 -4.89
CA TYR A 60 4.99 -8.43 -6.31
C TYR A 60 3.73 -7.57 -6.60
N VAL A 61 2.68 -7.73 -5.80
CA VAL A 61 1.47 -6.90 -5.91
C VAL A 61 1.77 -5.43 -5.63
N HIS A 62 2.49 -5.16 -4.54
CA HIS A 62 2.88 -3.81 -4.15
C HIS A 62 3.71 -3.12 -5.24
N ASP A 63 4.74 -3.79 -5.74
CA ASP A 63 5.63 -3.27 -6.79
C ASP A 63 4.84 -2.98 -8.06
N PHE A 64 3.95 -3.90 -8.46
CA PHE A 64 3.09 -3.67 -9.62
C PHE A 64 2.26 -2.38 -9.48
N ILE A 65 1.68 -2.14 -8.31
CA ILE A 65 0.92 -0.91 -8.05
C ILE A 65 1.84 0.32 -8.14
N CYS A 66 2.99 0.28 -7.46
CA CYS A 66 3.91 1.41 -7.43
C CYS A 66 4.52 1.74 -8.81
N GLU A 67 4.77 0.74 -9.64
CA GLU A 67 5.39 0.93 -10.96
C GLU A 67 4.38 1.33 -12.05
N ASN A 68 3.16 0.80 -11.99
CA ASN A 68 2.23 0.85 -13.12
C ASN A 68 1.01 1.74 -12.90
N ILE A 69 0.76 2.20 -11.66
CA ILE A 69 -0.42 2.99 -11.35
C ILE A 69 -0.01 4.43 -11.01
N HIS A 70 -0.69 5.39 -11.63
CA HIS A 70 -0.57 6.80 -11.30
C HIS A 70 -1.74 7.25 -10.41
N TYR A 71 -1.45 8.10 -9.41
CA TYR A 71 -2.51 8.63 -8.57
C TYR A 71 -3.35 9.66 -9.35
N ASP A 72 -4.66 9.43 -9.40
CA ASP A 72 -5.59 10.31 -10.12
C ASP A 72 -5.95 11.56 -9.31
N LYS A 73 -5.23 12.65 -9.56
CA LYS A 73 -5.51 13.95 -8.92
C LYS A 73 -6.89 14.50 -9.29
N LEU A 74 -7.47 14.08 -10.43
CA LEU A 74 -8.81 14.50 -10.89
C LEU A 74 -9.94 13.70 -10.26
N LYS A 75 -9.62 12.59 -9.57
CA LYS A 75 -10.57 11.74 -8.85
C LYS A 75 -11.78 11.32 -9.70
N LYS A 76 -11.53 10.89 -10.93
CA LYS A 76 -12.57 10.40 -11.84
C LYS A 76 -13.29 9.20 -11.24
N ALA A 77 -14.58 9.03 -11.55
CA ALA A 77 -15.40 7.96 -10.97
C ALA A 77 -14.78 6.56 -11.16
N TYR A 78 -14.23 6.25 -12.32
CA TYR A 78 -13.58 4.96 -12.58
C TYR A 78 -12.29 4.73 -11.78
N SER A 79 -11.64 5.79 -11.29
CA SER A 79 -10.41 5.71 -10.47
C SER A 79 -10.67 5.21 -9.06
N HIS A 80 -11.93 5.22 -8.60
CA HIS A 80 -12.40 4.63 -7.35
C HIS A 80 -12.66 3.12 -7.47
N GLU A 81 -12.72 2.60 -8.70
CA GLU A 81 -12.99 1.20 -8.99
C GLU A 81 -11.77 0.49 -9.58
N ILE A 82 -11.77 -0.85 -9.54
CA ILE A 82 -10.66 -1.69 -10.02
C ILE A 82 -10.29 -1.40 -11.48
N ILE A 83 -11.26 -0.98 -12.28
CA ILE A 83 -11.04 -0.66 -13.70
C ILE A 83 -10.09 0.54 -13.88
N GLY A 84 -10.04 1.46 -12.94
CA GLY A 84 -9.09 2.57 -12.97
C GLY A 84 -7.64 2.04 -12.89
N PRO A 85 -7.21 1.46 -11.77
CA PRO A 85 -5.84 0.95 -11.64
C PRO A 85 -5.52 -0.18 -12.62
N LEU A 86 -6.32 -1.25 -12.68
CA LEU A 86 -5.97 -2.43 -13.46
C LEU A 86 -6.29 -2.32 -14.95
N GLY A 87 -7.17 -1.39 -15.35
CA GLY A 87 -7.55 -1.18 -16.75
C GLY A 87 -6.91 0.05 -17.39
N GLN A 88 -6.85 1.18 -16.65
CA GLN A 88 -6.41 2.48 -17.16
C GLN A 88 -5.05 2.94 -16.59
N GLY A 89 -4.49 2.22 -15.62
CA GLY A 89 -3.24 2.59 -14.96
C GLY A 89 -3.35 3.83 -14.05
N VAL A 90 -4.55 4.21 -13.63
CA VAL A 90 -4.80 5.35 -12.76
C VAL A 90 -5.78 5.01 -11.64
N GLY A 91 -5.56 5.50 -10.43
CA GLY A 91 -6.43 5.23 -9.30
C GLY A 91 -6.29 6.22 -8.16
N VAL A 92 -7.33 6.32 -7.35
CA VAL A 92 -7.25 6.92 -6.01
C VAL A 92 -7.05 5.83 -4.98
N CYS A 93 -6.85 6.18 -3.71
CA CYS A 93 -6.60 5.21 -2.62
C CYS A 93 -7.60 4.05 -2.60
N GLU A 94 -8.89 4.33 -2.81
CA GLU A 94 -9.95 3.31 -2.85
C GLU A 94 -9.78 2.31 -3.99
N GLY A 95 -9.55 2.78 -5.22
CA GLY A 95 -9.34 1.92 -6.39
C GLY A 95 -8.05 1.12 -6.28
N ILE A 96 -6.99 1.73 -5.73
CA ILE A 96 -5.71 1.07 -5.45
C ILE A 96 -5.91 -0.04 -4.42
N ALA A 97 -6.54 0.25 -3.27
CA ALA A 97 -6.78 -0.75 -2.24
C ALA A 97 -7.68 -1.90 -2.71
N LYS A 98 -8.71 -1.62 -3.52
CA LYS A 98 -9.53 -2.65 -4.20
C LYS A 98 -8.68 -3.51 -5.14
N SER A 99 -7.74 -2.91 -5.86
CA SER A 99 -6.84 -3.61 -6.79
C SER A 99 -5.84 -4.50 -6.08
N VAL A 100 -5.23 -4.01 -5.00
CA VAL A 100 -4.38 -4.83 -4.11
C VAL A 100 -5.17 -6.04 -3.60
N LYS A 101 -6.39 -5.81 -3.10
CA LYS A 101 -7.25 -6.90 -2.60
C LYS A 101 -7.48 -7.99 -3.63
N VAL A 102 -7.89 -7.66 -4.84
CA VAL A 102 -8.21 -8.71 -5.85
C VAL A 102 -6.96 -9.43 -6.36
N LEU A 103 -5.81 -8.77 -6.41
CA LEU A 103 -4.54 -9.41 -6.76
C LEU A 103 -4.05 -10.32 -5.64
N CYS A 104 -4.16 -9.90 -4.38
CA CYS A 104 -3.85 -10.74 -3.21
C CYS A 104 -4.76 -11.98 -3.17
N ASP A 105 -6.08 -11.81 -3.36
CA ASP A 105 -7.02 -12.93 -3.40
C ASP A 105 -6.67 -13.93 -4.51
N ALA A 106 -6.31 -13.46 -5.70
CA ALA A 106 -5.89 -14.31 -6.82
C ALA A 106 -4.59 -15.09 -6.53
N LEU A 107 -3.74 -14.57 -5.65
CA LEU A 107 -2.48 -15.19 -5.21
C LEU A 107 -2.64 -16.03 -3.95
N GLY A 108 -3.85 -16.10 -3.37
CA GLY A 108 -4.12 -16.85 -2.15
C GLY A 108 -3.64 -16.14 -0.86
N ILE A 109 -3.40 -14.83 -0.91
CA ILE A 109 -3.08 -14.01 0.26
C ILE A 109 -4.38 -13.47 0.85
N TRP A 110 -4.60 -13.70 2.14
CA TRP A 110 -5.71 -13.05 2.82
C TRP A 110 -5.46 -11.54 2.90
N CYS A 111 -6.43 -10.78 2.42
CA CYS A 111 -6.36 -9.32 2.36
C CYS A 111 -7.73 -8.71 2.63
N MET A 112 -7.78 -7.62 3.40
CA MET A 112 -8.97 -6.82 3.57
C MET A 112 -8.67 -5.35 3.30
N ILE A 113 -9.74 -4.57 3.11
CA ILE A 113 -9.66 -3.12 2.91
C ILE A 113 -9.93 -2.45 4.25
N ALA A 114 -9.02 -1.59 4.68
CA ALA A 114 -9.15 -0.71 5.83
C ALA A 114 -9.53 0.70 5.36
N ILE A 115 -10.41 1.35 6.10
CA ILE A 115 -10.92 2.69 5.79
C ILE A 115 -10.88 3.51 7.07
N CYS A 116 -10.26 4.69 7.04
CA CYS A 116 -10.36 5.68 8.11
C CYS A 116 -11.32 6.83 7.75
N GLY A 117 -11.72 7.57 8.77
CA GLY A 117 -12.52 8.79 8.62
C GLY A 117 -11.69 9.99 8.18
N ASN A 118 -12.37 11.09 7.87
CA ASN A 118 -11.77 12.41 7.87
C ASN A 118 -11.64 12.91 9.32
N ASN A 119 -10.72 13.85 9.53
CA ASN A 119 -10.52 14.52 10.81
C ASN A 119 -10.28 16.01 10.56
N PRO A 120 -11.36 16.83 10.49
CA PRO A 120 -11.24 18.26 10.21
C PRO A 120 -10.41 19.03 11.24
N GLU A 121 -10.38 18.58 12.50
CA GLU A 121 -9.59 19.21 13.57
C GLU A 121 -8.09 19.10 13.31
N LYS A 122 -7.67 18.00 12.68
CA LYS A 122 -6.29 17.78 12.23
C LYS A 122 -6.05 18.26 10.79
N GLY A 123 -7.02 18.92 10.16
CA GLY A 123 -6.94 19.33 8.75
C GLY A 123 -7.10 18.19 7.74
N ILE A 124 -7.47 16.99 8.17
CA ILE A 124 -7.67 15.82 7.31
C ILE A 124 -9.08 15.89 6.70
N LYS A 125 -9.15 16.29 5.44
CA LYS A 125 -10.41 16.57 4.73
C LYS A 125 -11.08 15.35 4.12
N TYR A 126 -10.33 14.27 3.89
CA TYR A 126 -10.79 13.12 3.13
C TYR A 126 -10.56 11.82 3.91
N ARG A 127 -11.44 10.84 3.66
CA ARG A 127 -11.21 9.46 4.07
C ARG A 127 -10.02 8.89 3.31
N HIS A 128 -9.31 7.99 3.96
CA HIS A 128 -8.25 7.23 3.32
C HIS A 128 -8.54 5.73 3.38
N THR A 129 -8.00 5.00 2.42
CA THR A 129 -8.27 3.57 2.23
C THR A 129 -6.97 2.86 1.89
N TRP A 130 -6.66 1.80 2.63
CA TRP A 130 -5.49 0.94 2.44
C TRP A 130 -5.84 -0.54 2.70
N ASN A 131 -4.86 -1.40 2.86
CA ASN A 131 -5.09 -2.83 3.06
C ASN A 131 -4.50 -3.33 4.38
N ILE A 132 -5.10 -4.41 4.90
CA ILE A 132 -4.50 -5.29 5.89
C ILE A 132 -4.33 -6.65 5.22
N VAL A 133 -3.13 -7.21 5.31
CA VAL A 133 -2.74 -8.50 4.74
C VAL A 133 -2.35 -9.48 5.83
N LYS A 134 -2.48 -10.78 5.55
CA LYS A 134 -1.99 -11.83 6.43
C LYS A 134 -0.83 -12.54 5.77
N ILE A 135 0.35 -12.43 6.37
CA ILE A 135 1.60 -13.02 5.88
C ILE A 135 2.18 -13.92 6.97
N ASN A 136 2.43 -15.18 6.66
CA ASN A 136 2.98 -16.17 7.60
C ASN A 136 2.21 -16.23 8.92
N GLY A 137 0.88 -16.12 8.85
CA GLY A 137 -0.01 -16.22 10.00
C GLY A 137 -0.24 -14.93 10.79
N LYS A 138 0.47 -13.84 10.52
CA LYS A 138 0.37 -12.53 11.19
C LYS A 138 -0.24 -11.47 10.29
N TYR A 139 -0.82 -10.43 10.89
CA TYR A 139 -1.46 -9.34 10.16
C TYR A 139 -0.58 -8.10 10.12
N TYR A 140 -0.60 -7.40 8.97
CA TYR A 140 0.19 -6.21 8.70
C TYR A 140 -0.62 -5.19 7.92
N HIS A 141 -0.32 -3.92 8.13
CA HIS A 141 -0.80 -2.85 7.25
C HIS A 141 0.07 -2.77 5.99
N LEU A 142 -0.60 -2.59 4.86
CA LEU A 142 -0.02 -2.35 3.54
C LEU A 142 -0.69 -1.15 2.90
N ASP A 143 0.01 -0.02 2.78
CA ASP A 143 -0.49 1.15 2.05
C ASP A 143 0.32 1.43 0.79
N ALA A 144 -0.04 0.74 -0.26
CA ALA A 144 0.57 0.94 -1.57
C ALA A 144 0.26 2.33 -2.18
N THR A 145 -0.76 3.05 -1.68
CA THR A 145 -1.04 4.41 -2.13
C THR A 145 0.01 5.39 -1.61
N PHE A 146 0.33 5.34 -0.32
CA PHE A 146 1.35 6.19 0.27
C PHE A 146 2.73 5.88 -0.30
N ASP A 147 3.10 4.60 -0.40
CA ASP A 147 4.37 4.21 -1.02
C ASP A 147 4.47 4.62 -2.50
N ASN A 148 3.35 4.65 -3.22
CA ASN A 148 3.28 5.07 -4.61
C ASN A 148 3.35 6.59 -4.79
N THR A 149 2.77 7.38 -3.87
CA THR A 149 2.61 8.84 -4.05
C THR A 149 3.67 9.67 -3.35
N LEU A 150 4.19 9.20 -2.21
CA LEU A 150 5.18 9.94 -1.44
C LEU A 150 6.53 9.98 -2.15
N GLY A 151 7.03 11.17 -2.43
CA GLY A 151 8.38 11.39 -2.96
C GLY A 151 8.56 11.13 -4.46
N LYS A 152 7.52 10.78 -5.22
CA LYS A 152 7.66 10.56 -6.68
C LYS A 152 8.05 11.81 -7.47
N GLU A 153 7.71 12.98 -6.97
CA GLU A 153 8.03 14.27 -7.63
C GLU A 153 9.43 14.79 -7.28
N GLU A 154 10.07 14.24 -6.24
CA GLU A 154 11.33 14.75 -5.66
C GLU A 154 12.50 13.78 -5.77
N THR A 155 12.29 12.52 -6.14
CA THR A 155 13.35 11.53 -6.15
C THR A 155 14.11 11.47 -7.48
N PHE A 156 15.41 11.62 -7.41
CA PHE A 156 16.36 11.23 -8.46
C PHE A 156 16.35 9.70 -8.61
N GLY A 157 15.42 9.18 -9.40
CA GLY A 157 15.30 7.75 -9.68
C GLY A 157 13.94 7.17 -9.33
N SER A 158 13.53 6.18 -10.08
CA SER A 158 12.25 5.48 -9.97
C SER A 158 12.27 4.37 -8.92
N GLU A 159 12.93 4.56 -7.78
CA GLU A 159 12.93 3.53 -6.75
C GLU A 159 11.59 3.46 -6.03
N ILE A 160 11.07 2.23 -5.90
CA ILE A 160 9.87 1.95 -5.13
C ILE A 160 10.16 2.16 -3.65
N ARG A 161 9.28 2.89 -2.97
CA ARG A 161 9.28 3.02 -1.51
C ARG A 161 8.54 1.87 -0.87
N TYR A 162 8.92 1.55 0.36
CA TYR A 162 8.33 0.48 1.17
C TYR A 162 8.13 0.92 2.62
N ASP A 163 7.82 2.21 2.82
CA ASP A 163 7.67 2.79 4.17
C ASP A 163 6.39 2.30 4.84
N TYR A 164 5.39 1.92 4.02
CA TYR A 164 4.09 1.41 4.46
C TYR A 164 3.86 -0.06 4.06
N PHE A 165 4.94 -0.82 3.88
CA PHE A 165 4.90 -2.24 3.55
C PHE A 165 5.12 -3.10 4.79
N ASN A 166 4.09 -3.84 5.22
CA ASN A 166 4.10 -4.71 6.40
C ASN A 166 4.44 -4.00 7.71
N ILE A 167 3.76 -2.92 7.98
CA ILE A 167 3.93 -2.16 9.22
C ILE A 167 2.85 -2.50 10.27
N SER A 168 3.17 -2.23 11.53
CA SER A 168 2.29 -2.47 12.69
C SER A 168 1.29 -1.33 12.91
N ASP A 169 0.27 -1.58 13.77
CA ASP A 169 -0.66 -0.56 14.27
C ASP A 169 0.10 0.66 14.83
N LYS A 170 1.15 0.41 15.62
CA LYS A 170 1.97 1.48 16.21
C LYS A 170 2.64 2.36 15.16
N GLN A 171 2.94 1.82 13.97
CA GLN A 171 3.59 2.55 12.90
C GLN A 171 2.57 3.30 12.04
N ILE A 172 1.50 2.63 11.59
CA ILE A 172 0.51 3.23 10.68
C ILE A 172 -0.25 4.40 11.35
N PHE A 173 -0.64 4.27 12.62
CA PHE A 173 -1.41 5.29 13.34
C PHE A 173 -0.58 6.50 13.82
N ARG A 174 0.65 6.67 13.36
CA ARG A 174 1.42 7.92 13.52
C ARG A 174 0.91 9.02 12.60
N ASP A 175 0.41 8.65 11.43
CA ASP A 175 -0.02 9.57 10.36
C ASP A 175 -1.35 9.18 9.71
N HIS A 176 -1.89 8.00 10.03
CA HIS A 176 -3.22 7.58 9.62
C HIS A 176 -4.21 7.71 10.78
N GLU A 177 -5.45 8.10 10.46
CA GLU A 177 -6.54 8.10 11.44
C GLU A 177 -7.01 6.67 11.74
N PRO A 178 -7.60 6.43 12.93
CA PRO A 178 -8.14 5.13 13.29
C PRO A 178 -9.16 4.60 12.28
N VAL A 179 -9.15 3.29 12.07
CA VAL A 179 -10.10 2.64 11.14
C VAL A 179 -11.53 2.71 11.66
N LEU A 180 -12.49 2.85 10.74
CA LEU A 180 -13.92 2.97 11.03
C LEU A 180 -14.60 1.63 11.32
N VAL A 181 -13.95 0.50 10.98
CA VAL A 181 -14.49 -0.85 11.15
C VAL A 181 -13.53 -1.70 11.96
N SER A 182 -14.05 -2.76 12.56
CA SER A 182 -13.21 -3.73 13.28
C SER A 182 -12.29 -4.44 12.31
N VAL A 183 -10.98 -4.40 12.59
CA VAL A 183 -9.93 -5.04 11.80
C VAL A 183 -9.05 -5.90 12.71
N PRO A 184 -8.36 -6.92 12.17
CA PRO A 184 -7.33 -7.64 12.91
C PRO A 184 -6.25 -6.70 13.41
N LYS A 185 -5.71 -6.97 14.60
CA LYS A 185 -4.57 -6.24 15.14
C LYS A 185 -3.30 -6.58 14.39
N CYS A 186 -2.52 -5.57 14.03
CA CYS A 186 -1.20 -5.69 13.42
C CYS A 186 -0.14 -5.37 14.47
N GLU A 187 0.18 -6.36 15.31
CA GLU A 187 1.03 -6.16 16.50
C GLU A 187 2.51 -6.00 16.16
N ASP A 188 2.96 -6.74 15.16
CA ASP A 188 4.37 -6.82 14.77
C ASP A 188 4.67 -6.06 13.47
N GLY A 189 5.92 -5.63 13.33
CA GLY A 189 6.50 -5.17 12.08
C GLY A 189 7.75 -5.98 11.72
N ASP A 190 7.73 -7.29 12.00
CA ASP A 190 8.85 -8.20 11.74
C ASP A 190 9.05 -8.46 10.24
N HIS A 191 7.97 -8.52 9.46
CA HIS A 191 8.01 -8.62 7.99
C HIS A 191 8.07 -7.26 7.27
N PHE A 192 8.34 -6.18 7.99
CA PHE A 192 8.60 -4.87 7.40
C PHE A 192 9.74 -4.94 6.38
N TYR A 193 9.53 -4.38 5.20
CA TYR A 193 10.45 -4.52 4.06
C TYR A 193 11.92 -4.29 4.41
N TYR A 194 12.23 -3.16 5.05
CA TYR A 194 13.62 -2.80 5.36
C TYR A 194 14.26 -3.72 6.42
N LYS A 195 13.48 -4.38 7.28
CA LYS A 195 13.97 -5.42 8.19
C LYS A 195 14.29 -6.72 7.44
N GLU A 196 13.35 -7.19 6.61
CA GLU A 196 13.54 -8.39 5.77
C GLU A 196 14.74 -8.27 4.85
N LYS A 197 14.97 -7.09 4.29
CA LYS A 197 16.12 -6.81 3.41
C LYS A 197 17.40 -6.43 4.17
N LYS A 198 17.39 -6.45 5.52
CA LYS A 198 18.52 -6.04 6.38
C LYS A 198 19.02 -4.62 6.05
N LEU A 199 18.08 -3.74 5.79
CA LEU A 199 18.32 -2.32 5.45
C LEU A 199 17.81 -1.37 6.54
N SER A 200 17.49 -1.88 7.74
CA SER A 200 16.98 -1.11 8.87
C SER A 200 18.07 -0.98 9.93
N PHE A 201 18.61 0.22 10.10
CA PHE A 201 19.79 0.49 10.91
C PHE A 201 19.45 1.30 12.17
N THR A 202 20.25 1.10 13.22
CA THR A 202 20.17 1.82 14.49
C THR A 202 21.42 2.61 14.82
N LYS A 203 22.52 2.34 14.11
CA LYS A 203 23.83 2.94 14.37
C LYS A 203 24.37 3.61 13.10
N PRO A 204 24.98 4.80 13.22
CA PRO A 204 25.56 5.50 12.08
C PRO A 204 26.60 4.68 11.31
N GLU A 205 27.37 3.84 12.01
CA GLU A 205 28.41 3.00 11.39
C GLU A 205 27.80 1.93 10.46
N GLU A 206 26.57 1.49 10.70
CA GLU A 206 25.86 0.56 9.82
C GLU A 206 25.51 1.26 8.50
N VAL A 207 25.07 2.53 8.60
CA VAL A 207 24.77 3.36 7.44
C VAL A 207 26.04 3.61 6.61
N TYR A 208 27.15 3.99 7.26
CA TYR A 208 28.44 4.16 6.58
C TYR A 208 28.88 2.89 5.83
N LYS A 209 28.87 1.74 6.48
CA LYS A 209 29.22 0.46 5.85
C LYS A 209 28.36 0.16 4.63
N ARG A 210 27.06 0.43 4.73
CA ARG A 210 26.12 0.23 3.63
C ARG A 210 26.38 1.23 2.51
N ALA A 211 26.62 2.50 2.83
CA ALA A 211 26.94 3.56 1.87
C ALA A 211 28.20 3.20 1.06
N LEU A 212 29.27 2.76 1.72
CA LEU A 212 30.50 2.32 1.08
C LEU A 212 30.29 1.14 0.12
N GLN A 213 29.46 0.16 0.51
CA GLN A 213 29.12 -0.96 -0.37
C GLN A 213 28.34 -0.50 -1.62
N MET A 214 27.44 0.45 -1.46
CA MET A 214 26.64 0.97 -2.58
C MET A 214 27.49 1.85 -3.50
N ALA A 215 28.33 2.72 -2.94
CA ALA A 215 29.28 3.54 -3.70
C ALA A 215 30.21 2.70 -4.58
N LYS A 216 30.81 1.65 -4.02
CA LYS A 216 31.68 0.69 -4.78
C LYS A 216 30.93 -0.03 -5.91
N LYS A 217 29.61 -0.21 -5.78
CA LYS A 217 28.77 -0.87 -6.80
C LYS A 217 28.12 0.11 -7.77
N GLY A 218 28.29 1.42 -7.59
CA GLY A 218 27.59 2.45 -8.36
C GLY A 218 26.06 2.35 -8.24
N ARG A 219 25.54 1.98 -7.06
CA ARG A 219 24.12 1.81 -6.80
C ARG A 219 23.59 2.86 -5.84
N ILE A 220 22.31 3.14 -5.93
CA ILE A 220 21.61 4.05 -5.02
C ILE A 220 21.62 3.47 -3.61
N LEU A 221 21.85 4.34 -2.61
CA LEU A 221 21.76 4.00 -1.20
C LEU A 221 20.32 4.17 -0.70
N THR A 222 19.72 3.08 -0.27
CA THR A 222 18.42 3.08 0.37
C THR A 222 18.50 2.38 1.72
N PHE A 223 17.95 2.99 2.77
CA PHE A 223 17.89 2.40 4.10
C PHE A 223 16.76 3.03 4.95
N HIS A 224 16.38 2.34 6.01
CA HIS A 224 15.47 2.83 7.04
C HIS A 224 16.26 3.10 8.32
N TRP A 225 16.09 4.31 8.88
CA TRP A 225 16.70 4.70 10.16
C TRP A 225 15.75 4.47 11.31
N ARG A 226 16.23 3.80 12.37
CA ARG A 226 15.50 3.59 13.62
C ARG A 226 16.38 3.78 14.88
N GLY A 227 17.49 4.47 14.75
CA GLY A 227 18.42 4.79 15.83
C GLY A 227 17.96 5.94 16.73
N GLY A 228 16.69 6.34 16.62
CA GLY A 228 16.10 7.45 17.36
C GLY A 228 15.40 8.44 16.43
N TYR A 229 15.00 9.58 16.97
CA TYR A 229 14.42 10.66 16.16
C TYR A 229 15.46 11.19 15.17
N LEU A 230 15.05 11.42 13.94
CA LEU A 230 15.87 12.04 12.91
C LEU A 230 15.94 13.56 13.15
N THR A 231 16.70 13.97 14.16
CA THR A 231 16.98 15.38 14.41
C THR A 231 17.93 15.94 13.35
N LYS A 232 18.05 17.27 13.29
CA LYS A 232 19.02 17.93 12.37
C LYS A 232 20.44 17.40 12.58
N THR A 233 20.88 17.26 13.83
CA THR A 233 22.23 16.76 14.17
C THR A 233 22.43 15.31 13.69
N VAL A 234 21.45 14.43 13.92
CA VAL A 234 21.52 13.03 13.44
C VAL A 234 21.54 12.97 11.92
N LEU A 235 20.75 13.82 11.26
CA LEU A 235 20.75 13.88 9.80
C LEU A 235 22.10 14.34 9.25
N GLU A 236 22.69 15.40 9.82
CA GLU A 236 24.01 15.90 9.45
C GLU A 236 25.08 14.83 9.63
N GLU A 237 25.11 14.14 10.79
CA GLU A 237 26.02 13.02 11.05
C GLU A 237 25.90 11.90 10.00
N LEU A 238 24.66 11.50 9.64
CA LEU A 238 24.44 10.48 8.62
C LEU A 238 24.90 10.94 7.24
N LEU A 239 24.66 12.20 6.87
CA LEU A 239 25.08 12.76 5.59
C LEU A 239 26.61 12.81 5.48
N ASP A 240 27.31 13.27 6.52
CA ASP A 240 28.78 13.31 6.56
C ASP A 240 29.38 11.90 6.36
N LEU A 241 28.79 10.90 7.01
CA LEU A 241 29.23 9.51 6.83
C LEU A 241 28.96 8.95 5.43
N ILE A 242 27.84 9.34 4.80
CA ILE A 242 27.52 8.95 3.42
C ILE A 242 28.49 9.62 2.45
N GLU A 243 28.79 10.92 2.62
CA GLU A 243 29.75 11.65 1.80
C GLU A 243 31.16 11.05 1.92
N LYS A 244 31.60 10.77 3.16
CA LYS A 244 32.87 10.08 3.42
C LYS A 244 32.93 8.74 2.70
N ALA A 245 31.87 7.92 2.79
CA ALA A 245 31.82 6.63 2.10
C ALA A 245 31.88 6.78 0.58
N GLY A 246 31.33 7.86 0.02
CA GLY A 246 31.41 8.19 -1.40
C GLY A 246 32.81 8.57 -1.84
N ALA A 247 33.58 9.28 -0.99
CA ALA A 247 34.94 9.69 -1.25
C ALA A 247 35.98 8.54 -1.15
N GLU A 248 35.68 7.50 -0.38
CA GLU A 248 36.53 6.29 -0.22
C GLU A 248 36.26 5.20 -1.29
N LYS A 249 35.59 5.53 -2.35
CA LYS A 249 35.14 4.68 -3.45
C LYS A 249 36.30 4.04 -4.25
#